data_a1175bee0995d4e716dbfd46cdc4f582
#
_entry.id   a1175bee0995d4e716dbfd46cdc4f582
#
_cell.length_a   1.000
_cell.length_b   1.000
_cell.length_c   1.000
_cell.angle_alpha   90.00
_cell.angle_beta   90.00
_cell.angle_gamma   90.00
#
_symmetry.space_group_name_H-M   'P 1'
#
loop_
_entity.id
_entity.type
_entity.pdbx_description
1 polymer ?
#
loop_
_entity_poly.entity_id
_entity_poly.type
_entity_poly.pdbx_seq_one_letter_code
_entity_poly.pdbx_strand_id
1 'polypeptide(L)'
;MSKTKKDFWNGPLTGSRIKSEDVKLPEMLIGYFIGPFGALLASGIFTSILQNYFTDVLKLNLTFLTTLQLFSTILIVAANLIVGQLIERTRTMAGKARPWILLSALTLSIASVLMFVVPFEGTAKMVWIAIAYNLFYAVAYPIYNTANSTLIPVSTRNSKQRGALASFTNVAGLAVMGAGSMVFPILVSFALKENQHLWFVAMTAIAIFSALTIFLQFKFTRERVTE
;
A
#
# COMPACT_ATOMS: atom_id res chain seq x y z
N MET A 1 -5.51 -31.40 -7.96
CA MET A 1 -4.89 -30.06 -8.10
C MET A 1 -3.88 -30.12 -9.24
N SER A 2 -4.07 -29.32 -10.29
CA SER A 2 -3.24 -29.36 -11.52
C SER A 2 -1.78 -29.02 -11.22
N LYS A 3 -0.83 -29.73 -11.87
CA LYS A 3 0.62 -29.49 -11.80
C LYS A 3 0.99 -28.01 -12.05
N THR A 4 0.29 -27.34 -12.94
CA THR A 4 0.50 -25.92 -13.30
C THR A 4 0.34 -24.93 -12.14
N LYS A 5 -0.53 -25.17 -11.15
CA LYS A 5 -0.68 -24.30 -9.98
C LYS A 5 0.45 -24.45 -8.97
N LYS A 6 1.09 -25.63 -8.91
CA LYS A 6 2.26 -25.86 -8.04
C LYS A 6 3.50 -25.11 -8.53
N ASP A 7 3.68 -25.03 -9.83
CA ASP A 7 4.87 -24.41 -10.43
C ASP A 7 4.86 -22.90 -10.32
N PHE A 8 3.67 -22.25 -10.41
CA PHE A 8 3.56 -20.80 -10.30
C PHE A 8 4.10 -20.26 -8.96
N TRP A 9 3.69 -20.82 -7.82
CA TRP A 9 4.09 -20.33 -6.50
C TRP A 9 5.50 -20.76 -6.06
N ASN A 10 6.14 -21.70 -6.77
CA ASN A 10 7.51 -22.12 -6.57
C ASN A 10 8.49 -21.52 -7.59
N GLY A 11 8.00 -20.68 -8.50
CA GLY A 11 8.80 -20.03 -9.51
C GLY A 11 9.80 -19.01 -8.94
N PRO A 12 10.81 -18.62 -9.74
CA PRO A 12 11.83 -17.65 -9.29
C PRO A 12 11.26 -16.29 -8.96
N LEU A 13 10.11 -15.92 -9.56
CA LEU A 13 9.43 -14.64 -9.31
C LEU A 13 8.42 -14.69 -8.16
N THR A 14 7.76 -15.82 -7.91
CA THR A 14 6.65 -15.95 -6.97
C THR A 14 7.00 -16.74 -5.70
N GLY A 15 8.11 -17.47 -5.69
CA GLY A 15 8.59 -18.18 -4.52
C GLY A 15 9.19 -17.23 -3.46
N SER A 16 9.01 -17.56 -2.17
CA SER A 16 9.71 -16.86 -1.08
C SER A 16 11.20 -17.18 -1.10
N ARG A 17 12.05 -16.18 -0.86
CA ARG A 17 13.48 -16.37 -0.61
C ARG A 17 13.79 -16.90 0.79
N ILE A 18 12.84 -16.76 1.72
CA ILE A 18 13.00 -17.22 3.08
C ILE A 18 12.67 -18.71 3.19
N LYS A 19 13.67 -19.52 3.48
CA LYS A 19 13.52 -20.98 3.68
C LYS A 19 13.64 -21.39 5.15
N SER A 20 14.12 -20.51 6.02
CA SER A 20 14.30 -20.78 7.45
C SER A 20 12.98 -21.07 8.16
N GLU A 21 13.00 -21.96 9.15
CA GLU A 21 11.85 -22.24 10.01
C GLU A 21 11.62 -21.10 11.00
N ASP A 22 12.70 -20.49 11.51
CA ASP A 22 12.64 -19.32 12.38
C ASP A 22 12.75 -18.02 11.60
N VAL A 23 12.19 -16.96 12.19
CA VAL A 23 12.31 -15.58 11.68
C VAL A 23 13.73 -15.09 11.91
N LYS A 24 14.41 -14.66 10.84
CA LYS A 24 15.78 -14.13 10.87
C LYS A 24 15.81 -12.65 10.56
N LEU A 25 16.92 -11.99 10.94
CA LEU A 25 17.13 -10.55 10.75
C LEU A 25 16.89 -10.06 9.30
N PRO A 26 17.32 -10.75 8.22
CA PRO A 26 17.02 -10.32 6.86
C PRO A 26 15.52 -10.28 6.54
N GLU A 27 14.72 -11.21 7.09
CA GLU A 27 13.27 -11.21 6.96
C GLU A 27 12.66 -10.01 7.71
N MET A 28 13.11 -9.72 8.92
CA MET A 28 12.65 -8.57 9.71
C MET A 28 12.94 -7.25 8.99
N LEU A 29 14.19 -7.06 8.51
CA LEU A 29 14.62 -5.83 7.85
C LEU A 29 13.97 -5.64 6.49
N ILE A 30 14.02 -6.64 5.61
CA ILE A 30 13.52 -6.48 4.24
C ILE A 30 12.02 -6.70 4.18
N GLY A 31 11.49 -7.72 4.84
CA GLY A 31 10.08 -8.08 4.77
C GLY A 31 9.17 -7.18 5.60
N TYR A 32 9.62 -6.72 6.78
CA TYR A 32 8.77 -6.03 7.74
C TYR A 32 9.17 -4.58 8.04
N PHE A 33 10.32 -4.12 7.60
CA PHE A 33 10.73 -2.72 7.67
C PHE A 33 10.72 -2.08 6.28
N ILE A 34 11.58 -2.55 5.36
CA ILE A 34 11.68 -1.97 4.00
C ILE A 34 10.41 -2.24 3.18
N GLY A 35 9.85 -3.45 3.27
CA GLY A 35 8.67 -3.84 2.50
C GLY A 35 7.46 -2.93 2.71
N PRO A 36 7.01 -2.71 3.94
CA PRO A 36 5.91 -1.81 4.24
C PRO A 36 6.20 -0.34 3.95
N PHE A 37 7.47 0.07 3.92
CA PHE A 37 7.89 1.47 3.83
C PHE A 37 7.28 2.20 2.64
N GLY A 38 7.28 1.61 1.44
CA GLY A 38 6.75 2.26 0.25
C GLY A 38 5.23 2.45 0.28
N ALA A 39 4.48 1.47 0.76
CA ALA A 39 3.03 1.59 0.88
C ALA A 39 2.63 2.61 1.96
N LEU A 40 3.34 2.60 3.09
CA LEU A 40 3.14 3.57 4.16
C LEU A 40 3.53 4.98 3.71
N LEU A 41 4.60 5.10 2.91
CA LEU A 41 5.03 6.36 2.31
C LEU A 41 3.96 6.94 1.40
N ALA A 42 3.42 6.15 0.46
CA ALA A 42 2.35 6.58 -0.43
C ALA A 42 1.11 7.04 0.36
N SER A 43 0.69 6.26 1.36
CA SER A 43 -0.45 6.61 2.22
C SER A 43 -0.17 7.86 3.06
N GLY A 44 1.02 8.00 3.63
CA GLY A 44 1.42 9.14 4.45
C GLY A 44 1.47 10.45 3.66
N ILE A 45 2.01 10.40 2.43
CA ILE A 45 2.01 11.53 1.51
C ILE A 45 0.57 11.96 1.20
N PHE A 46 -0.29 11.01 0.83
CA PHE A 46 -1.67 11.32 0.48
C PHE A 46 -2.43 11.93 1.65
N THR A 47 -2.21 11.44 2.86
CA THR A 47 -2.84 12.02 4.05
C THR A 47 -2.38 13.45 4.31
N SER A 48 -1.12 13.77 4.06
CA SER A 48 -0.55 15.07 4.42
C SER A 48 -0.71 16.16 3.34
N ILE A 49 -0.63 15.81 2.06
CA ILE A 49 -0.55 16.81 0.99
C ILE A 49 -1.59 16.69 -0.12
N LEU A 50 -2.38 15.61 -0.14
CA LEU A 50 -3.37 15.39 -1.20
C LEU A 50 -4.43 16.49 -1.22
N GLN A 51 -4.83 16.99 -0.06
CA GLN A 51 -5.80 18.08 0.02
C GLN A 51 -5.26 19.36 -0.61
N ASN A 52 -4.00 19.71 -0.34
CA ASN A 52 -3.35 20.86 -0.98
C ASN A 52 -3.26 20.70 -2.50
N TYR A 53 -2.94 19.50 -2.98
CA TYR A 53 -2.95 19.22 -4.43
C TYR A 53 -4.34 19.46 -5.03
N PHE A 54 -5.39 18.97 -4.39
CA PHE A 54 -6.76 19.13 -4.87
C PHE A 54 -7.24 20.59 -4.84
N THR A 55 -6.89 21.36 -3.79
CA THR A 55 -7.31 22.76 -3.65
C THR A 55 -6.43 23.73 -4.45
N ASP A 56 -5.12 23.58 -4.37
CA ASP A 56 -4.17 24.59 -4.86
C ASP A 56 -3.83 24.34 -6.34
N VAL A 57 -3.65 23.07 -6.74
CA VAL A 57 -3.28 22.72 -8.12
C VAL A 57 -4.51 22.47 -8.99
N LEU A 58 -5.44 21.63 -8.53
CA LEU A 58 -6.64 21.29 -9.29
C LEU A 58 -7.78 22.28 -9.14
N LYS A 59 -7.68 23.22 -8.17
CA LYS A 59 -8.70 24.25 -7.87
C LYS A 59 -10.10 23.64 -7.62
N LEU A 60 -10.15 22.51 -6.90
CA LEU A 60 -11.41 21.87 -6.55
C LEU A 60 -12.08 22.57 -5.36
N ASN A 61 -13.41 22.58 -5.35
CA ASN A 61 -14.19 23.17 -4.26
C ASN A 61 -14.05 22.32 -2.98
N LEU A 62 -13.80 22.97 -1.86
CA LEU A 62 -13.67 22.32 -0.56
C LEU A 62 -14.93 21.55 -0.14
N THR A 63 -16.12 22.07 -0.47
CA THR A 63 -17.39 21.39 -0.21
C THR A 63 -17.46 20.02 -0.92
N PHE A 64 -17.02 19.96 -2.19
CA PHE A 64 -16.94 18.71 -2.93
C PHE A 64 -15.97 17.72 -2.25
N LEU A 65 -14.78 18.18 -1.85
CA LEU A 65 -13.78 17.34 -1.21
C LEU A 65 -14.26 16.78 0.13
N THR A 66 -14.88 17.61 0.95
CA THR A 66 -15.46 17.18 2.24
C THR A 66 -16.57 16.15 2.04
N THR A 67 -17.47 16.39 1.08
CA THR A 67 -18.54 15.44 0.74
C THR A 67 -17.98 14.12 0.23
N LEU A 68 -17.00 14.18 -0.68
CA LEU A 68 -16.31 12.99 -1.19
C LEU A 68 -15.69 12.17 -0.04
N GLN A 69 -14.96 12.80 0.88
CA GLN A 69 -14.31 12.13 2.00
C GLN A 69 -15.33 11.47 2.95
N LEU A 70 -16.45 12.13 3.23
CA LEU A 70 -17.52 11.57 4.07
C LEU A 70 -18.12 10.30 3.46
N PHE A 71 -18.52 10.34 2.19
CA PHE A 71 -19.06 9.16 1.51
C PHE A 71 -18.01 8.06 1.35
N SER A 72 -16.77 8.43 1.02
CA SER A 72 -15.68 7.47 0.88
C SER A 72 -15.36 6.74 2.20
N THR A 73 -15.54 7.38 3.34
CA THR A 73 -15.32 6.74 4.65
C THR A 73 -16.21 5.50 4.81
N ILE A 74 -17.48 5.56 4.39
CA ILE A 74 -18.40 4.42 4.44
C ILE A 74 -17.88 3.28 3.54
N LEU A 75 -17.43 3.61 2.33
CA LEU A 75 -16.87 2.64 1.39
C LEU A 75 -15.58 2.01 1.92
N ILE A 76 -14.72 2.79 2.56
CA ILE A 76 -13.47 2.32 3.17
C ILE A 76 -13.75 1.31 4.28
N VAL A 77 -14.71 1.59 5.16
CA VAL A 77 -15.10 0.67 6.23
C VAL A 77 -15.63 -0.64 5.64
N ALA A 78 -16.56 -0.57 4.70
CA ALA A 78 -17.09 -1.75 4.02
C ALA A 78 -15.99 -2.56 3.31
N ALA A 79 -15.08 -1.87 2.62
CA ALA A 79 -13.96 -2.50 1.90
C ALA A 79 -13.01 -3.25 2.86
N ASN A 80 -12.66 -2.68 4.01
CA ASN A 80 -11.81 -3.35 5.00
C ASN A 80 -12.46 -4.65 5.50
N LEU A 81 -13.76 -4.67 5.75
CA LEU A 81 -14.49 -5.87 6.15
C LEU A 81 -14.50 -6.93 5.05
N ILE A 82 -14.80 -6.54 3.81
CA ILE A 82 -14.83 -7.45 2.65
C ILE A 82 -13.45 -8.03 2.39
N VAL A 83 -12.41 -7.20 2.35
CA VAL A 83 -11.02 -7.63 2.10
C VAL A 83 -10.54 -8.56 3.23
N GLY A 84 -10.85 -8.26 4.48
CA GLY A 84 -10.56 -9.14 5.61
C GLY A 84 -11.13 -10.55 5.41
N GLN A 85 -12.41 -10.65 5.06
CA GLN A 85 -13.06 -11.93 4.78
C GLN A 85 -12.45 -12.66 3.56
N LEU A 86 -12.09 -11.93 2.51
CA LEU A 86 -11.46 -12.51 1.33
C LEU A 86 -10.08 -13.08 1.64
N ILE A 87 -9.26 -12.37 2.43
CA ILE A 87 -7.95 -12.84 2.87
C ILE A 87 -8.09 -14.09 3.74
N GLU A 88 -9.02 -14.12 4.68
CA GLU A 88 -9.24 -15.28 5.55
C GLU A 88 -9.70 -16.52 4.77
N ARG A 89 -10.49 -16.34 3.72
CA ARG A 89 -10.95 -17.44 2.84
C ARG A 89 -9.88 -17.88 1.83
N THR A 90 -8.83 -17.11 1.66
CA THR A 90 -7.78 -17.41 0.68
C THR A 90 -6.91 -18.57 1.17
N ARG A 91 -6.84 -19.62 0.35
CA ARG A 91 -6.01 -20.80 0.61
C ARG A 91 -5.14 -21.08 -0.61
N THR A 92 -3.91 -20.59 -0.56
CA THR A 92 -2.93 -20.81 -1.63
C THR A 92 -1.67 -21.46 -1.07
N MET A 93 -0.83 -22.02 -1.94
CA MET A 93 0.47 -22.57 -1.55
C MET A 93 1.45 -21.49 -1.06
N ALA A 94 1.23 -20.24 -1.42
CA ALA A 94 2.02 -19.12 -0.92
C ALA A 94 1.56 -18.62 0.46
N GLY A 95 0.43 -19.12 0.94
CA GLY A 95 -0.24 -18.69 2.14
C GLY A 95 -1.54 -17.93 1.88
N LYS A 96 -2.09 -17.26 2.91
CA LYS A 96 -3.33 -16.48 2.80
C LYS A 96 -3.10 -14.98 2.58
N ALA A 97 -2.07 -14.39 3.18
CA ALA A 97 -1.79 -12.94 3.08
C ALA A 97 -0.84 -12.58 1.94
N ARG A 98 0.20 -13.38 1.67
CA ARG A 98 1.22 -13.10 0.66
C ARG A 98 0.67 -12.87 -0.77
N PRO A 99 -0.31 -13.64 -1.29
CA PRO A 99 -0.90 -13.35 -2.60
C PRO A 99 -1.51 -11.96 -2.69
N TRP A 100 -2.12 -11.48 -1.59
CA TRP A 100 -2.73 -10.15 -1.51
C TRP A 100 -1.68 -9.04 -1.42
N ILE A 101 -0.53 -9.30 -0.76
CA ILE A 101 0.63 -8.39 -0.80
C ILE A 101 1.12 -8.25 -2.26
N LEU A 102 1.24 -9.34 -3.01
CA LEU A 102 1.64 -9.25 -4.42
C LEU A 102 0.62 -8.49 -5.27
N LEU A 103 -0.68 -8.74 -5.06
CA LEU A 103 -1.74 -8.02 -5.74
C LEU A 103 -1.70 -6.52 -5.41
N SER A 104 -1.44 -6.18 -4.15
CA SER A 104 -1.37 -4.79 -3.71
C SER A 104 -0.19 -4.02 -4.31
N ALA A 105 0.91 -4.68 -4.66
CA ALA A 105 2.02 -4.03 -5.36
C ALA A 105 1.58 -3.40 -6.69
N LEU A 106 0.67 -4.03 -7.40
CA LEU A 106 0.11 -3.51 -8.65
C LEU A 106 -1.03 -2.52 -8.40
N THR A 107 -2.02 -2.93 -7.60
CA THR A 107 -3.24 -2.12 -7.40
C THR A 107 -2.95 -0.80 -6.71
N LEU A 108 -2.08 -0.78 -5.68
CA LEU A 108 -1.71 0.43 -4.96
C LEU A 108 -0.93 1.39 -5.87
N SER A 109 0.03 0.88 -6.64
CA SER A 109 0.84 1.71 -7.54
C SER A 109 0.01 2.32 -8.66
N ILE A 110 -0.87 1.53 -9.29
CA ILE A 110 -1.79 2.03 -10.32
C ILE A 110 -2.73 3.08 -9.75
N ALA A 111 -3.37 2.80 -8.60
CA ALA A 111 -4.28 3.74 -7.97
C ALA A 111 -3.58 5.04 -7.55
N SER A 112 -2.33 4.96 -7.07
CA SER A 112 -1.51 6.13 -6.74
C SER A 112 -1.26 7.02 -7.94
N VAL A 113 -0.91 6.44 -9.10
CA VAL A 113 -0.66 7.21 -10.33
C VAL A 113 -1.94 7.83 -10.86
N LEU A 114 -3.05 7.08 -10.91
CA LEU A 114 -4.34 7.55 -11.41
C LEU A 114 -4.88 8.76 -10.66
N MET A 115 -4.54 8.92 -9.39
CA MET A 115 -4.95 10.07 -8.58
C MET A 115 -4.33 11.39 -9.05
N PHE A 116 -3.13 11.33 -9.68
CA PHE A 116 -2.41 12.50 -10.18
C PHE A 116 -2.49 12.66 -11.71
N VAL A 117 -3.03 11.68 -12.43
CA VAL A 117 -3.38 11.78 -13.84
C VAL A 117 -4.80 12.33 -13.95
N VAL A 118 -4.94 13.60 -14.25
CA VAL A 118 -6.26 14.25 -14.36
C VAL A 118 -6.40 14.81 -15.78
N PRO A 119 -6.87 13.99 -16.75
CA PRO A 119 -6.97 14.39 -18.16
C PRO A 119 -8.27 15.14 -18.49
N PHE A 120 -9.12 15.41 -17.50
CA PHE A 120 -10.44 15.98 -17.69
C PHE A 120 -10.57 17.38 -17.07
N GLU A 121 -11.55 18.16 -17.54
CA GLU A 121 -11.93 19.45 -17.00
C GLU A 121 -13.39 19.48 -16.55
N GLY A 122 -13.77 20.52 -15.78
CA GLY A 122 -15.14 20.73 -15.33
C GLY A 122 -15.66 19.59 -14.46
N THR A 123 -16.90 19.18 -14.69
CA THR A 123 -17.57 18.12 -13.90
C THR A 123 -16.91 16.75 -14.09
N ALA A 124 -16.40 16.45 -15.29
CA ALA A 124 -15.72 15.19 -15.55
C ALA A 124 -14.45 15.02 -14.70
N LYS A 125 -13.73 16.11 -14.39
CA LYS A 125 -12.62 16.12 -13.44
C LYS A 125 -13.04 15.69 -12.05
N MET A 126 -14.16 16.20 -11.54
CA MET A 126 -14.69 15.82 -10.22
C MET A 126 -15.03 14.33 -10.14
N VAL A 127 -15.69 13.80 -11.17
CA VAL A 127 -16.05 12.38 -11.26
C VAL A 127 -14.79 11.51 -11.29
N TRP A 128 -13.80 11.91 -12.10
CA TRP A 128 -12.52 11.19 -12.17
C TRP A 128 -11.80 11.14 -10.83
N ILE A 129 -11.70 12.28 -10.15
CA ILE A 129 -11.08 12.36 -8.82
C ILE A 129 -11.83 11.51 -7.80
N ALA A 130 -13.16 11.50 -7.84
CA ALA A 130 -13.96 10.64 -6.95
C ALA A 130 -13.67 9.15 -7.19
N ILE A 131 -13.54 8.73 -8.44
CA ILE A 131 -13.19 7.35 -8.80
C ILE A 131 -11.76 7.02 -8.35
N ALA A 132 -10.78 7.85 -8.70
CA ALA A 132 -9.36 7.62 -8.37
C ALA A 132 -9.13 7.62 -6.85
N TYR A 133 -9.78 8.53 -6.11
CA TYR A 133 -9.76 8.59 -4.66
C TYR A 133 -10.26 7.29 -4.01
N ASN A 134 -11.43 6.81 -4.45
CA ASN A 134 -12.01 5.58 -3.91
C ASN A 134 -11.23 4.33 -4.36
N LEU A 135 -10.66 4.33 -5.56
CA LEU A 135 -9.79 3.24 -6.02
C LEU A 135 -8.56 3.09 -5.11
N PHE A 136 -7.98 4.21 -4.66
CA PHE A 136 -6.87 4.16 -3.71
C PHE A 136 -7.34 3.81 -2.30
N TYR A 137 -8.26 4.59 -1.70
CA TYR A 137 -8.61 4.49 -0.28
C TYR A 137 -9.58 3.37 0.04
N ALA A 138 -10.50 3.02 -0.88
CA ALA A 138 -11.50 1.99 -0.65
C ALA A 138 -11.18 0.65 -1.34
N VAL A 139 -10.14 0.56 -2.18
CA VAL A 139 -9.77 -0.71 -2.83
C VAL A 139 -8.31 -1.04 -2.57
N ALA A 140 -7.38 -0.26 -3.11
CA ALA A 140 -5.97 -0.64 -3.14
C ALA A 140 -5.32 -0.64 -1.75
N TYR A 141 -5.53 0.41 -0.97
CA TYR A 141 -4.95 0.53 0.36
C TYR A 141 -5.51 -0.49 1.37
N PRO A 142 -6.83 -0.75 1.45
CA PRO A 142 -7.37 -1.82 2.26
C PRO A 142 -6.79 -3.21 1.94
N ILE A 143 -6.59 -3.53 0.65
CA ILE A 143 -5.96 -4.79 0.23
C ILE A 143 -4.56 -4.91 0.84
N TYR A 144 -3.74 -3.87 0.71
CA TYR A 144 -2.40 -3.85 1.28
C TYR A 144 -2.41 -3.91 2.81
N ASN A 145 -3.15 -3.00 3.44
CA ASN A 145 -3.13 -2.80 4.90
C ASN A 145 -3.61 -4.04 5.65
N THR A 146 -4.70 -4.66 5.18
CA THR A 146 -5.25 -5.89 5.79
C THR A 146 -4.32 -7.08 5.56
N ALA A 147 -3.75 -7.24 4.36
CA ALA A 147 -2.78 -8.30 4.09
C ALA A 147 -1.51 -8.14 4.94
N ASN A 148 -0.98 -6.92 5.06
CA ASN A 148 0.20 -6.63 5.87
C ASN A 148 -0.04 -6.92 7.36
N SER A 149 -1.20 -6.54 7.89
CA SER A 149 -1.58 -6.83 9.28
C SER A 149 -1.76 -8.34 9.54
N THR A 150 -2.34 -9.06 8.57
CA THR A 150 -2.53 -10.52 8.65
C THR A 150 -1.20 -11.27 8.54
N LEU A 151 -0.20 -10.71 7.85
CA LEU A 151 1.08 -11.38 7.61
C LEU A 151 1.84 -11.66 8.92
N ILE A 152 1.80 -10.76 9.90
CA ILE A 152 2.53 -10.90 11.17
C ILE A 152 2.11 -12.16 11.95
N PRO A 153 0.84 -12.38 12.26
CA PRO A 153 0.41 -13.57 13.02
C PRO A 153 0.63 -14.89 12.27
N VAL A 154 0.58 -14.90 10.94
CA VAL A 154 0.79 -16.12 10.14
C VAL A 154 2.26 -16.43 9.86
N SER A 155 3.16 -15.51 10.13
CA SER A 155 4.60 -15.70 9.89
C SER A 155 5.29 -16.55 10.95
N THR A 156 4.82 -16.56 12.20
CA THR A 156 5.41 -17.36 13.26
C THR A 156 4.42 -17.61 14.41
N ARG A 157 4.58 -18.77 15.07
CA ARG A 157 3.85 -19.10 16.30
C ARG A 157 4.52 -18.50 17.55
N ASN A 158 5.79 -18.14 17.48
CA ASN A 158 6.55 -17.60 18.59
C ASN A 158 6.14 -16.15 18.89
N SER A 159 5.62 -15.90 20.09
CA SER A 159 5.14 -14.58 20.52
C SER A 159 6.24 -13.51 20.53
N LYS A 160 7.49 -13.86 20.92
CA LYS A 160 8.63 -12.92 20.88
C LYS A 160 8.98 -12.49 19.45
N GLN A 161 8.98 -13.46 18.52
CA GLN A 161 9.22 -13.16 17.10
C GLN A 161 8.08 -12.32 16.50
N ARG A 162 6.81 -12.58 16.84
CA ARG A 162 5.67 -11.74 16.43
C ARG A 162 5.81 -10.30 16.94
N GLY A 163 6.20 -10.14 18.21
CA GLY A 163 6.48 -8.83 18.77
C GLY A 163 7.60 -8.09 18.02
N ALA A 164 8.68 -8.79 17.70
CA ALA A 164 9.77 -8.20 16.89
C ALA A 164 9.29 -7.77 15.50
N LEU A 165 8.55 -8.62 14.77
CA LEU A 165 8.01 -8.28 13.45
C LEU A 165 7.08 -7.06 13.50
N ALA A 166 6.19 -7.01 14.49
CA ALA A 166 5.32 -5.86 14.72
C ALA A 166 6.11 -4.59 15.01
N SER A 167 7.18 -4.69 15.82
CA SER A 167 8.05 -3.56 16.12
C SER A 167 8.76 -3.03 14.87
N PHE A 168 9.30 -3.89 14.02
CA PHE A 168 9.92 -3.46 12.76
C PHE A 168 8.92 -2.75 11.83
N THR A 169 7.70 -3.27 11.70
CA THR A 169 6.63 -2.62 10.92
C THR A 169 6.22 -1.27 11.51
N ASN A 170 6.10 -1.18 12.85
CA ASN A 170 5.76 0.08 13.52
C ASN A 170 6.88 1.12 13.38
N VAL A 171 8.14 0.72 13.49
CA VAL A 171 9.29 1.61 13.27
C VAL A 171 9.31 2.12 11.82
N ALA A 172 8.98 1.28 10.85
CA ALA A 172 8.82 1.72 9.46
C ALA A 172 7.72 2.79 9.33
N GLY A 173 6.58 2.60 9.99
CA GLY A 173 5.49 3.58 10.02
C GLY A 173 5.91 4.91 10.65
N LEU A 174 6.57 4.86 11.79
CA LEU A 174 7.08 6.06 12.48
C LEU A 174 8.13 6.80 11.64
N ALA A 175 9.05 6.07 10.99
CA ALA A 175 10.05 6.66 10.10
C ALA A 175 9.40 7.37 8.91
N VAL A 176 8.36 6.78 8.32
CA VAL A 176 7.60 7.39 7.22
C VAL A 176 6.83 8.62 7.70
N MET A 177 6.17 8.55 8.84
CA MET A 177 5.44 9.70 9.41
C MET A 177 6.40 10.86 9.73
N GLY A 178 7.54 10.58 10.36
CA GLY A 178 8.55 11.58 10.69
C GLY A 178 9.17 12.21 9.44
N ALA A 179 9.66 11.41 8.51
CA ALA A 179 10.23 11.90 7.27
C ALA A 179 9.17 12.59 6.39
N GLY A 180 7.95 12.03 6.33
CA GLY A 180 6.85 12.58 5.55
C GLY A 180 6.43 13.97 6.01
N SER A 181 6.25 14.17 7.32
CA SER A 181 5.84 15.46 7.86
C SER A 181 6.86 16.58 7.67
N MET A 182 8.14 16.25 7.52
CA MET A 182 9.22 17.24 7.30
C MET A 182 9.55 17.42 5.81
N VAL A 183 9.76 16.32 5.09
CA VAL A 183 10.30 16.35 3.73
C VAL A 183 9.24 16.77 2.71
N PHE A 184 7.99 16.29 2.85
CA PHE A 184 6.96 16.57 1.84
C PHE A 184 6.52 18.02 1.77
N PRO A 185 6.26 18.75 2.86
CA PRO A 185 5.96 20.19 2.76
C PRO A 185 7.08 20.97 2.09
N ILE A 186 8.34 20.61 2.36
CA ILE A 186 9.50 21.23 1.71
C ILE A 186 9.51 20.93 0.20
N LEU A 187 9.30 19.68 -0.19
CA LEU A 187 9.21 19.26 -1.60
C LEU A 187 8.08 20.00 -2.32
N VAL A 188 6.92 20.13 -1.70
CA VAL A 188 5.77 20.86 -2.25
C VAL A 188 6.11 22.34 -2.46
N SER A 189 6.67 23.00 -1.45
CA SER A 189 6.94 24.44 -1.50
C SER A 189 8.06 24.83 -2.47
N PHE A 190 9.11 24.02 -2.58
CA PHE A 190 10.29 24.33 -3.39
C PHE A 190 10.28 23.72 -4.79
N ALA A 191 9.82 22.45 -4.93
CA ALA A 191 9.93 21.71 -6.16
C ALA A 191 8.60 21.58 -6.92
N LEU A 192 7.52 21.18 -6.27
CA LEU A 192 6.27 20.84 -6.93
C LEU A 192 5.40 22.06 -7.24
N LYS A 193 5.27 23.00 -6.28
CA LYS A 193 4.44 24.22 -6.41
C LYS A 193 3.08 23.91 -7.05
N GLU A 194 2.62 24.74 -7.97
CA GLU A 194 1.36 24.56 -8.72
C GLU A 194 1.51 23.79 -10.04
N ASN A 195 2.69 23.19 -10.30
CA ASN A 195 2.96 22.50 -11.56
C ASN A 195 2.44 21.05 -11.53
N GLN A 196 1.28 20.81 -12.12
CA GLN A 196 0.64 19.49 -12.19
C GLN A 196 1.55 18.40 -12.78
N HIS A 197 2.38 18.73 -13.77
CA HIS A 197 3.29 17.77 -14.38
C HIS A 197 4.37 17.28 -13.39
N LEU A 198 4.93 18.18 -12.58
CA LEU A 198 5.92 17.82 -11.57
C LEU A 198 5.29 16.95 -10.47
N TRP A 199 4.05 17.22 -10.09
CA TRP A 199 3.29 16.36 -9.17
C TRP A 199 3.11 14.95 -9.74
N PHE A 200 2.71 14.84 -11.01
CA PHE A 200 2.57 13.55 -11.68
C PHE A 200 3.89 12.77 -11.69
N VAL A 201 4.99 13.40 -12.08
CA VAL A 201 6.32 12.75 -12.14
C VAL A 201 6.78 12.29 -10.76
N ALA A 202 6.68 13.15 -9.74
CA ALA A 202 7.08 12.82 -8.38
C ALA A 202 6.25 11.66 -7.80
N MET A 203 4.93 11.70 -7.99
CA MET A 203 4.04 10.66 -7.47
C MET A 203 4.17 9.34 -8.23
N THR A 204 4.49 9.39 -9.53
CA THR A 204 4.81 8.18 -10.30
C THR A 204 6.11 7.53 -9.80
N ALA A 205 7.14 8.32 -9.49
CA ALA A 205 8.37 7.80 -8.90
C ALA A 205 8.13 7.12 -7.54
N ILE A 206 7.29 7.73 -6.69
CA ILE A 206 6.88 7.15 -5.40
C ILE A 206 6.06 5.88 -5.60
N ALA A 207 5.15 5.83 -6.58
CA ALA A 207 4.36 4.65 -6.89
C ALA A 207 5.25 3.47 -7.36
N ILE A 208 6.26 3.73 -8.19
CA ILE A 208 7.24 2.72 -8.61
C ILE A 208 8.06 2.23 -7.40
N PHE A 209 8.54 3.15 -6.56
CA PHE A 209 9.24 2.80 -5.34
C PHE A 209 8.37 1.93 -4.41
N SER A 210 7.09 2.30 -4.24
CA SER A 210 6.12 1.53 -3.46
C SER A 210 5.91 0.12 -4.03
N ALA A 211 5.76 -0.02 -5.35
CA ALA A 211 5.66 -1.32 -6.02
C ALA A 211 6.87 -2.21 -5.74
N LEU A 212 8.07 -1.64 -5.84
CA LEU A 212 9.33 -2.37 -5.60
C LEU A 212 9.45 -2.83 -4.16
N THR A 213 9.16 -1.97 -3.19
CA THR A 213 9.25 -2.33 -1.76
C THR A 213 8.20 -3.36 -1.36
N ILE A 214 6.96 -3.25 -1.83
CA ILE A 214 5.91 -4.25 -1.60
C ILE A 214 6.28 -5.58 -2.26
N PHE A 215 6.87 -5.56 -3.46
CA PHE A 215 7.38 -6.77 -4.09
C PHE A 215 8.52 -7.41 -3.29
N LEU A 216 9.43 -6.60 -2.71
CA LEU A 216 10.45 -7.10 -1.77
C LEU A 216 9.81 -7.71 -0.53
N GLN A 217 8.77 -7.08 0.03
CA GLN A 217 8.00 -7.66 1.13
C GLN A 217 7.47 -9.05 0.78
N PHE A 218 6.82 -9.19 -0.37
CA PHE A 218 6.34 -10.48 -0.84
C PHE A 218 7.46 -11.52 -0.96
N LYS A 219 8.64 -11.13 -1.44
CA LYS A 219 9.80 -12.01 -1.62
C LYS A 219 10.48 -12.44 -0.32
N PHE A 220 10.57 -11.52 0.64
CA PHE A 220 11.31 -11.72 1.88
C PHE A 220 10.41 -11.99 3.09
N THR A 221 9.20 -12.46 2.86
CA THR A 221 8.28 -12.93 3.90
C THR A 221 7.88 -14.37 3.64
N ARG A 222 7.57 -15.10 4.72
CA ARG A 222 7.10 -16.48 4.66
C ARG A 222 5.99 -16.69 5.69
N GLU A 223 4.92 -17.32 5.25
CA GLU A 223 3.88 -17.81 6.16
C GLU A 223 4.26 -19.22 6.64
N ARG A 224 4.32 -19.39 7.95
CA ARG A 224 4.70 -20.66 8.61
C ARG A 224 3.52 -21.26 9.39
N VAL A 225 2.53 -20.43 9.70
CA VAL A 225 1.30 -20.85 10.37
C VAL A 225 0.24 -21.05 9.30
N THR A 226 0.11 -22.29 8.82
CA THR A 226 -0.98 -22.73 7.95
C THR A 226 -2.01 -23.46 8.81
N GLU A 227 -3.25 -22.98 8.79
CA GLU A 227 -4.40 -23.71 9.33
C GLU A 227 -4.94 -24.69 8.32
#